data_2e64e6058f3acd3bea58132fdb516d0a
#
_entry.id   2e64e6058f3acd3bea58132fdb516d0a
#
_cell.length_a   1.000
_cell.length_b   1.000
_cell.length_c   1.000
_cell.angle_alpha   90.00
_cell.angle_beta   90.00
_cell.angle_gamma   90.00
#
_symmetry.space_group_name_H-M   'P 1'
#
loop_
_entity.id
_entity.type
_entity.pdbx_description
1 polymer ?
#
loop_
_entity_poly.entity_id
_entity_poly.type
_entity_poly.pdbx_seq_one_letter_code
_entity_poly.pdbx_strand_id
1 'polypeptide(L)'
;MATNTKASLVAIALVGAVIVGDVRHVYGTEQLGSTNAMPDNMPGMDMSKTSKPASPSTTPSAPPSGYADINVNQDVQQRIGVTVGKVEQTPLTMSIRAVGIVRPDETRVAHVHLKTEGWVETLFVAYNGQKVRAGEPMLSIYSPTFFAAQREFLSALRVAKSGLDSEGDQKTVVDTARRRLELWDIPKDEIGKLEQTGNAGKSLLLRSPISGTVLQKTAFAGQYVTMQNDLFVVADLSTVWMQAKIFQYELPHVAIGMPATVSFPSSSQRTLTGKVVFIDPVVDETTRSVQVRIELPNPDGTLLPGMFGDVIISHAMGSGLTIPASAVIRTGDRDIAYRVVSGGHFSPVVVKISPTRFADRFEVLAGLKAGDEVVTSGNFLIDSESRLEAGAGSMADMPGMAAPKASDKK
;
A
#
# COMPACT_ATOMS: atom_id res chain seq x y z
N MET A 1 -60.03 -10.73 35.49
CA MET A 1 -60.16 -9.40 34.91
C MET A 1 -59.38 -9.44 33.59
N ALA A 2 -60.15 -9.32 32.53
CA ALA A 2 -59.63 -9.37 31.16
C ALA A 2 -59.20 -7.99 30.71
N THR A 3 -58.17 -7.90 29.89
CA THR A 3 -58.08 -6.85 28.85
C THR A 3 -57.25 -7.36 27.69
N ASN A 4 -57.96 -7.57 26.59
CA ASN A 4 -57.49 -7.76 25.24
C ASN A 4 -56.81 -6.49 24.71
N THR A 5 -55.72 -6.63 23.94
CA THR A 5 -55.32 -5.63 22.96
C THR A 5 -54.85 -6.33 21.68
N LYS A 6 -55.60 -6.11 20.61
CA LYS A 6 -55.42 -6.65 19.26
C LYS A 6 -54.22 -5.94 18.59
N ALA A 7 -53.33 -6.75 18.02
CA ALA A 7 -52.30 -6.27 17.10
C ALA A 7 -52.86 -6.24 15.66
N SER A 8 -52.67 -5.14 14.99
CA SER A 8 -53.11 -4.87 13.60
C SER A 8 -51.98 -5.25 12.64
N LEU A 9 -52.23 -6.22 11.75
CA LEU A 9 -51.41 -6.54 10.60
C LEU A 9 -51.64 -5.50 9.51
N VAL A 10 -50.59 -4.84 9.04
CA VAL A 10 -50.58 -4.09 7.77
C VAL A 10 -49.62 -4.82 6.81
N ALA A 11 -50.23 -5.49 5.83
CA ALA A 11 -49.53 -6.02 4.67
C ALA A 11 -49.38 -4.96 3.60
N ILE A 12 -48.16 -4.63 3.22
CA ILE A 12 -47.88 -3.78 2.03
C ILE A 12 -47.25 -4.70 0.99
N ALA A 13 -48.05 -5.00 -0.04
CA ALA A 13 -47.62 -5.65 -1.27
C ALA A 13 -47.02 -4.57 -2.19
N LEU A 14 -45.78 -4.67 -2.57
CA LEU A 14 -45.12 -3.86 -3.58
C LEU A 14 -44.82 -4.73 -4.80
N VAL A 15 -45.58 -4.47 -5.86
CA VAL A 15 -45.38 -5.03 -7.20
C VAL A 15 -44.24 -4.27 -7.84
N GLY A 16 -43.13 -4.94 -8.09
CA GLY A 16 -42.00 -4.42 -8.84
C GLY A 16 -42.00 -4.93 -10.27
N ALA A 17 -42.31 -4.07 -11.23
CA ALA A 17 -42.20 -4.36 -12.66
C ALA A 17 -40.71 -4.39 -13.08
N VAL A 18 -40.31 -5.48 -13.69
CA VAL A 18 -39.00 -5.65 -14.37
C VAL A 18 -39.12 -4.98 -15.74
N ILE A 19 -38.35 -3.91 -15.97
CA ILE A 19 -38.09 -3.37 -17.32
C ILE A 19 -36.68 -3.81 -17.71
N VAL A 20 -36.61 -4.76 -18.62
CA VAL A 20 -35.39 -5.14 -19.37
C VAL A 20 -35.26 -4.14 -20.51
N GLY A 21 -34.31 -3.21 -20.39
CA GLY A 21 -33.93 -2.28 -21.47
C GLY A 21 -32.65 -2.73 -22.14
N ASP A 22 -32.79 -3.20 -23.35
CA ASP A 22 -31.72 -3.61 -24.28
C ASP A 22 -31.06 -2.34 -24.85
N VAL A 23 -29.83 -2.00 -24.45
CA VAL A 23 -29.05 -0.89 -25.01
C VAL A 23 -28.02 -1.45 -25.97
N ARG A 24 -28.40 -1.59 -27.22
CA ARG A 24 -27.45 -1.76 -28.34
C ARG A 24 -26.75 -0.46 -28.62
N HIS A 25 -25.46 -0.38 -28.36
CA HIS A 25 -24.59 0.69 -28.83
C HIS A 25 -24.31 0.51 -30.33
N VAL A 26 -24.91 1.40 -31.13
CA VAL A 26 -24.63 1.57 -32.55
C VAL A 26 -23.43 2.49 -32.67
N TYR A 27 -22.31 1.97 -33.17
CA TYR A 27 -21.21 2.78 -33.70
C TYR A 27 -21.58 3.27 -35.09
N GLY A 28 -21.93 4.55 -35.22
CA GLY A 28 -22.09 5.24 -36.46
C GLY A 28 -20.75 5.87 -36.89
N THR A 29 -20.15 5.35 -37.95
CA THR A 29 -19.09 6.01 -38.73
C THR A 29 -19.75 6.96 -39.71
N GLU A 30 -19.74 8.25 -39.48
CA GLU A 30 -20.06 9.25 -40.52
C GLU A 30 -18.77 9.76 -41.13
N GLN A 31 -18.57 9.36 -42.38
CA GLN A 31 -17.70 10.04 -43.33
C GLN A 31 -18.48 11.21 -43.93
N LEU A 32 -18.06 12.43 -43.65
CA LEU A 32 -18.46 13.61 -44.42
C LEU A 32 -17.27 14.11 -45.23
N GLY A 33 -17.28 13.76 -46.48
CA GLY A 33 -16.52 14.42 -47.51
C GLY A 33 -17.15 15.77 -47.82
N SER A 34 -16.38 16.84 -47.73
CA SER A 34 -16.71 18.13 -48.31
C SER A 34 -15.46 18.69 -48.96
N THR A 35 -15.43 18.55 -50.27
CA THR A 35 -14.55 19.26 -51.20
C THR A 35 -15.01 20.71 -51.26
N ASN A 36 -14.21 21.65 -50.76
CA ASN A 36 -14.27 23.04 -51.14
C ASN A 36 -12.94 23.44 -51.74
N ALA A 37 -12.99 23.68 -53.06
CA ALA A 37 -11.94 24.26 -53.86
C ALA A 37 -11.64 25.70 -53.41
N MET A 38 -10.37 25.98 -53.10
CA MET A 38 -9.84 27.33 -52.99
C MET A 38 -9.49 27.90 -54.36
N PRO A 39 -9.71 29.19 -54.61
CA PRO A 39 -9.27 29.83 -55.84
C PRO A 39 -7.77 30.16 -55.79
N ASP A 40 -7.07 29.81 -56.84
CA ASP A 40 -5.73 30.26 -57.18
C ASP A 40 -5.69 31.79 -57.32
N ASN A 41 -4.94 32.46 -56.46
CA ASN A 41 -4.10 33.59 -56.84
C ASN A 41 -3.46 34.26 -55.59
N MET A 42 -2.19 33.97 -55.31
CA MET A 42 -1.30 34.89 -54.58
C MET A 42 0.15 34.75 -55.09
N PRO A 43 0.84 35.86 -55.35
CA PRO A 43 2.16 35.85 -55.96
C PRO A 43 3.26 35.60 -54.91
N GLY A 44 4.20 34.79 -55.32
CA GLY A 44 5.59 34.59 -54.94
C GLY A 44 6.06 35.07 -53.57
N MET A 45 6.19 34.13 -52.59
CA MET A 45 7.15 34.23 -51.52
C MET A 45 8.15 33.09 -51.62
N ASP A 46 9.39 33.48 -51.91
CA ASP A 46 10.59 32.64 -52.00
C ASP A 46 10.94 32.09 -50.60
N MET A 47 10.65 30.81 -50.36
CA MET A 47 10.97 30.07 -49.15
C MET A 47 12.24 29.25 -49.29
N SER A 48 13.33 29.87 -49.68
CA SER A 48 14.67 29.30 -49.63
C SER A 48 15.58 30.03 -48.66
N LYS A 49 15.26 29.96 -47.34
CA LYS A 49 16.25 30.16 -46.30
C LYS A 49 16.00 29.13 -45.18
N THR A 50 16.62 27.99 -45.39
CA THR A 50 16.87 27.01 -44.33
C THR A 50 17.63 27.69 -43.19
N SER A 51 16.92 28.07 -42.14
CA SER A 51 17.53 28.49 -40.87
C SER A 51 18.06 27.25 -40.18
N LYS A 52 19.39 27.11 -40.22
CA LYS A 52 20.20 26.23 -39.37
C LYS A 52 19.73 26.33 -37.92
N PRO A 53 19.47 25.23 -37.19
CA PRO A 53 19.12 25.32 -35.79
C PRO A 53 20.27 25.96 -35.06
N ALA A 54 19.99 27.09 -34.36
CA ALA A 54 20.93 27.81 -33.54
C ALA A 54 21.39 26.87 -32.42
N SER A 55 22.68 26.61 -32.37
CA SER A 55 23.34 26.00 -31.22
C SER A 55 23.00 26.84 -29.97
N PRO A 56 22.72 26.25 -28.79
CA PRO A 56 22.47 27.03 -27.59
C PRO A 56 23.73 27.80 -27.24
N SER A 57 23.70 29.11 -27.45
CA SER A 57 24.73 30.04 -27.02
C SER A 57 24.77 30.05 -25.50
N THR A 58 25.84 29.54 -24.94
CA THR A 58 26.20 29.63 -23.52
C THR A 58 26.60 31.11 -23.19
N THR A 59 25.62 31.98 -23.17
CA THR A 59 25.82 33.31 -22.54
C THR A 59 25.56 33.12 -21.04
N PRO A 60 26.46 33.61 -20.13
CA PRO A 60 26.17 33.64 -18.71
C PRO A 60 24.86 34.43 -18.53
N SER A 61 23.88 33.84 -17.87
CA SER A 61 22.64 34.53 -17.54
C SER A 61 23.00 35.74 -16.64
N ALA A 62 22.56 36.93 -17.01
CA ALA A 62 22.74 38.11 -16.15
C ALA A 62 22.13 37.86 -14.77
N PRO A 63 22.74 38.42 -13.70
CA PRO A 63 22.20 38.23 -12.35
C PRO A 63 20.76 38.74 -12.26
N PRO A 64 19.91 38.08 -11.45
CA PRO A 64 18.52 38.51 -11.30
C PRO A 64 18.43 39.91 -10.70
N SER A 65 17.35 40.64 -11.05
CA SER A 65 17.11 41.99 -10.54
C SER A 65 17.17 42.07 -9.02
N GLY A 66 17.96 42.97 -8.46
CA GLY A 66 18.18 43.12 -7.02
C GLY A 66 19.30 42.23 -6.45
N TYR A 67 20.07 41.60 -7.31
CA TYR A 67 21.25 40.79 -6.94
C TYR A 67 22.40 41.11 -7.85
N ALA A 68 23.63 41.04 -7.32
CA ALA A 68 24.88 41.25 -8.06
C ALA A 68 25.78 40.00 -7.92
N ASP A 69 26.65 39.80 -8.91
CA ASP A 69 27.76 38.86 -8.78
C ASP A 69 28.71 39.39 -7.72
N ILE A 70 29.18 38.53 -6.82
CA ILE A 70 30.07 38.91 -5.73
C ILE A 70 31.40 38.18 -5.81
N ASN A 71 32.43 38.86 -5.34
CA ASN A 71 33.74 38.28 -5.17
C ASN A 71 34.11 38.28 -3.69
N VAL A 72 34.17 37.08 -3.09
CA VAL A 72 34.54 36.93 -1.68
C VAL A 72 35.94 36.36 -1.59
N ASN A 73 36.83 37.12 -0.94
CA ASN A 73 38.20 36.68 -0.72
C ASN A 73 38.27 35.35 0.05
N GLN A 74 39.26 34.52 -0.27
CA GLN A 74 39.42 33.16 0.29
C GLN A 74 39.51 33.18 1.83
N ASP A 75 40.16 34.15 2.43
CA ASP A 75 40.25 34.32 3.89
C ASP A 75 38.87 34.56 4.52
N VAL A 76 38.04 35.32 3.83
CA VAL A 76 36.66 35.61 4.27
C VAL A 76 35.79 34.35 4.12
N GLN A 77 35.92 33.62 3.00
CA GLN A 77 35.19 32.34 2.79
C GLN A 77 35.48 31.34 3.91
N GLN A 78 36.77 31.23 4.32
CA GLN A 78 37.16 30.34 5.42
C GLN A 78 36.56 30.79 6.76
N ARG A 79 36.55 32.09 7.04
CA ARG A 79 35.98 32.64 8.28
C ARG A 79 34.48 32.46 8.39
N ILE A 80 33.73 32.60 7.29
CA ILE A 80 32.28 32.42 7.27
C ILE A 80 31.88 30.99 7.03
N GLY A 81 32.84 30.06 6.83
CA GLY A 81 32.58 28.63 6.67
C GLY A 81 31.82 28.28 5.39
N VAL A 82 32.20 28.91 4.25
CA VAL A 82 31.59 28.58 2.96
C VAL A 82 31.91 27.16 2.59
N THR A 83 30.88 26.37 2.38
CA THR A 83 30.97 25.01 1.80
C THR A 83 30.24 24.96 0.48
N VAL A 84 30.73 24.15 -0.43
CA VAL A 84 30.15 23.94 -1.76
C VAL A 84 29.65 22.53 -1.94
N GLY A 85 28.58 22.39 -2.69
CA GLY A 85 28.00 21.13 -3.11
C GLY A 85 27.83 21.10 -4.62
N LYS A 86 27.70 19.90 -5.19
CA LYS A 86 27.52 19.74 -6.64
C LYS A 86 26.08 19.48 -7.00
N VAL A 87 25.69 20.01 -8.13
CA VAL A 87 24.44 19.69 -8.82
C VAL A 87 24.69 18.42 -9.62
N GLU A 88 24.01 17.33 -9.21
CA GLU A 88 24.26 16.00 -9.74
C GLU A 88 22.94 15.34 -10.19
N GLN A 89 23.06 14.47 -11.17
CA GLN A 89 21.94 13.62 -11.54
C GLN A 89 21.85 12.43 -10.56
N THR A 90 20.78 12.38 -9.78
CA THR A 90 20.57 11.34 -8.77
C THR A 90 19.22 10.62 -8.98
N PRO A 91 19.10 9.37 -8.55
CA PRO A 91 17.81 8.71 -8.54
C PRO A 91 16.85 9.44 -7.57
N LEU A 92 15.66 9.78 -8.07
CA LEU A 92 14.61 10.40 -7.28
C LEU A 92 13.78 9.29 -6.65
N THR A 93 13.87 9.15 -5.34
CA THR A 93 13.09 8.17 -4.59
C THR A 93 12.26 8.89 -3.54
N MET A 94 10.96 8.78 -3.65
CA MET A 94 10.03 9.22 -2.62
C MET A 94 9.83 8.11 -1.61
N SER A 95 9.92 8.41 -0.33
CA SER A 95 9.67 7.46 0.75
C SER A 95 8.45 7.89 1.55
N ILE A 96 7.47 7.01 1.62
CA ILE A 96 6.26 7.17 2.42
C ILE A 96 6.46 6.38 3.71
N ARG A 97 6.32 7.05 4.85
CA ARG A 97 6.49 6.45 6.17
C ARG A 97 5.13 6.25 6.83
N ALA A 98 4.88 5.03 7.28
CA ALA A 98 3.65 4.66 7.95
C ALA A 98 3.93 3.73 9.13
N VAL A 99 2.99 3.63 10.03
CA VAL A 99 2.99 2.61 11.08
C VAL A 99 2.02 1.51 10.67
N GLY A 100 2.44 0.26 10.84
CA GLY A 100 1.61 -0.89 10.54
C GLY A 100 1.50 -1.87 11.70
N ILE A 101 0.53 -2.76 11.59
CA ILE A 101 0.26 -3.86 12.53
C ILE A 101 0.34 -5.18 11.77
N VAL A 102 1.05 -6.15 12.34
CA VAL A 102 1.08 -7.51 11.80
C VAL A 102 -0.27 -8.18 12.01
N ARG A 103 -0.82 -8.73 10.93
CA ARG A 103 -2.05 -9.53 10.90
C ARG A 103 -1.78 -10.87 10.23
N PRO A 104 -2.51 -11.91 10.60
CA PRO A 104 -2.45 -13.16 9.83
C PRO A 104 -2.96 -12.90 8.40
N ASP A 105 -2.45 -13.66 7.45
CA ASP A 105 -3.01 -13.71 6.10
C ASP A 105 -4.41 -14.34 6.18
N GLU A 106 -5.45 -13.55 5.90
CA GLU A 106 -6.85 -13.98 5.98
C GLU A 106 -7.16 -15.16 5.06
N THR A 107 -6.42 -15.32 3.97
CA THR A 107 -6.59 -16.43 3.03
C THR A 107 -6.05 -17.76 3.58
N ARG A 108 -5.26 -17.70 4.66
CA ARG A 108 -4.62 -18.83 5.35
C ARG A 108 -5.17 -19.04 6.76
N VAL A 109 -6.32 -18.47 7.05
CA VAL A 109 -7.02 -18.64 8.32
C VAL A 109 -8.17 -19.64 8.12
N ALA A 110 -8.27 -20.62 9.00
CA ALA A 110 -9.37 -21.57 9.04
C ALA A 110 -10.14 -21.43 10.34
N HIS A 111 -11.45 -21.21 10.22
CA HIS A 111 -12.41 -21.31 11.31
C HIS A 111 -12.87 -22.74 11.44
N VAL A 112 -12.66 -23.34 12.59
CA VAL A 112 -12.96 -24.75 12.85
C VAL A 112 -14.23 -24.85 13.68
N HIS A 113 -15.28 -25.33 13.08
CA HIS A 113 -16.59 -25.52 13.68
C HIS A 113 -17.11 -26.94 13.41
N LEU A 114 -18.15 -27.32 14.11
CA LEU A 114 -18.81 -28.62 13.92
C LEU A 114 -20.02 -28.50 13.00
N LYS A 115 -20.28 -29.55 12.24
CA LYS A 115 -21.49 -29.66 11.43
C LYS A 115 -22.62 -30.42 12.16
N THR A 116 -22.42 -30.79 13.42
CA THR A 116 -23.38 -31.41 14.31
C THR A 116 -23.21 -30.87 15.72
N GLU A 117 -24.22 -31.03 16.55
CA GLU A 117 -24.18 -30.62 17.95
C GLU A 117 -23.75 -31.77 18.87
N GLY A 118 -23.23 -31.42 20.05
CA GLY A 118 -22.80 -32.41 21.02
C GLY A 118 -22.08 -31.85 22.21
N TRP A 119 -21.59 -32.71 23.10
CA TRP A 119 -20.76 -32.37 24.26
C TRP A 119 -19.29 -32.65 23.99
N VAL A 120 -18.44 -31.71 24.32
CA VAL A 120 -16.99 -31.88 24.26
C VAL A 120 -16.55 -32.87 25.32
N GLU A 121 -16.02 -34.03 24.91
CA GLU A 121 -15.50 -35.04 25.83
C GLU A 121 -14.02 -34.82 26.14
N THR A 122 -13.20 -34.66 25.11
CA THR A 122 -11.76 -34.53 25.25
C THR A 122 -11.23 -33.40 24.40
N LEU A 123 -10.33 -32.59 24.96
CA LEU A 123 -9.58 -31.56 24.26
C LEU A 123 -8.15 -32.03 24.07
N PHE A 124 -7.69 -32.12 22.80
CA PHE A 124 -6.29 -32.38 22.46
C PHE A 124 -5.50 -31.08 22.33
N VAL A 125 -6.18 -30.01 21.88
CA VAL A 125 -5.63 -28.65 21.83
C VAL A 125 -6.06 -27.89 23.06
N ALA A 126 -5.12 -27.68 23.99
CA ALA A 126 -5.43 -27.17 25.33
C ALA A 126 -5.36 -25.64 25.44
N TYR A 127 -4.55 -24.95 24.61
CA TYR A 127 -4.26 -23.52 24.76
C TYR A 127 -4.05 -22.80 23.41
N ASN A 128 -4.22 -21.47 23.42
CA ASN A 128 -3.90 -20.61 22.31
C ASN A 128 -2.38 -20.58 22.07
N GLY A 129 -1.95 -20.52 20.83
CA GLY A 129 -0.54 -20.59 20.43
C GLY A 129 -0.01 -22.01 20.21
N GLN A 130 -0.82 -23.05 20.48
CA GLN A 130 -0.45 -24.44 20.17
C GLN A 130 -0.36 -24.64 18.66
N LYS A 131 0.72 -25.28 18.18
CA LYS A 131 0.88 -25.66 16.77
C LYS A 131 0.14 -26.94 16.50
N VAL A 132 -0.54 -27.00 15.37
CA VAL A 132 -1.29 -28.17 14.89
C VAL A 132 -0.95 -28.46 13.43
N ARG A 133 -1.09 -29.75 13.05
CA ARG A 133 -0.94 -30.20 11.66
C ARG A 133 -2.30 -30.44 11.04
N ALA A 134 -2.38 -30.33 9.72
CA ALA A 134 -3.57 -30.74 8.99
C ALA A 134 -3.92 -32.21 9.29
N GLY A 135 -5.18 -32.47 9.61
CA GLY A 135 -5.68 -33.81 10.02
C GLY A 135 -5.42 -34.18 11.48
N GLU A 136 -4.68 -33.38 12.26
CA GLU A 136 -4.44 -33.63 13.68
C GLU A 136 -5.73 -33.45 14.49
N PRO A 137 -6.07 -34.38 15.44
CA PRO A 137 -7.26 -34.24 16.25
C PRO A 137 -7.14 -33.04 17.19
N MET A 138 -8.18 -32.20 17.22
CA MET A 138 -8.26 -31.01 18.09
C MET A 138 -9.13 -31.24 19.31
N LEU A 139 -10.26 -31.92 19.13
CA LEU A 139 -11.14 -32.32 20.19
C LEU A 139 -11.98 -33.55 19.79
N SER A 140 -12.59 -34.23 20.77
CA SER A 140 -13.65 -35.19 20.54
C SER A 140 -14.96 -34.72 21.15
N ILE A 141 -16.06 -35.00 20.48
CA ILE A 141 -17.42 -34.73 20.95
C ILE A 141 -18.24 -35.99 21.03
N TYR A 142 -19.11 -36.07 22.02
CA TYR A 142 -20.23 -36.99 22.04
C TYR A 142 -21.43 -36.31 21.37
N SER A 143 -21.91 -36.91 20.26
CA SER A 143 -23.09 -36.43 19.54
C SER A 143 -24.10 -37.58 19.39
N PRO A 144 -25.29 -37.49 20.05
CA PRO A 144 -26.36 -38.48 19.87
C PRO A 144 -26.83 -38.59 18.43
N THR A 145 -26.87 -37.44 17.71
CA THR A 145 -27.29 -37.37 16.32
C THR A 145 -26.29 -38.10 15.40
N PHE A 146 -25.01 -37.92 15.64
CA PHE A 146 -23.95 -38.62 14.91
C PHE A 146 -23.99 -40.12 15.18
N PHE A 147 -24.18 -40.52 16.43
CA PHE A 147 -24.29 -41.93 16.82
C PHE A 147 -25.53 -42.62 16.18
N ALA A 148 -26.68 -41.92 16.15
CA ALA A 148 -27.88 -42.41 15.47
C ALA A 148 -27.67 -42.60 13.98
N ALA A 149 -27.02 -41.65 13.28
CA ALA A 149 -26.72 -41.75 11.86
C ALA A 149 -25.77 -42.90 11.52
N GLN A 150 -24.74 -43.15 12.36
CA GLN A 150 -23.90 -44.35 12.19
C GLN A 150 -24.70 -45.67 12.31
N ARG A 151 -25.59 -45.75 13.29
CA ARG A 151 -26.46 -46.91 13.45
C ARG A 151 -27.41 -47.12 12.26
N GLU A 152 -27.97 -46.03 11.72
CA GLU A 152 -28.79 -46.02 10.53
C GLU A 152 -28.00 -46.58 9.33
N PHE A 153 -26.78 -46.07 9.09
CA PHE A 153 -25.90 -46.55 8.04
C PHE A 153 -25.55 -48.05 8.19
N LEU A 154 -25.19 -48.49 9.40
CA LEU A 154 -24.90 -49.89 9.66
C LEU A 154 -26.13 -50.80 9.49
N SER A 155 -27.33 -50.28 9.79
CA SER A 155 -28.59 -51.01 9.55
C SER A 155 -28.84 -51.14 8.05
N ALA A 156 -28.67 -50.06 7.27
CA ALA A 156 -28.78 -50.09 5.81
C ALA A 156 -27.79 -51.09 5.18
N LEU A 157 -26.56 -51.13 5.64
CA LEU A 157 -25.56 -52.11 5.18
C LEU A 157 -25.97 -53.58 5.51
N ARG A 158 -26.56 -53.83 6.68
CA ARG A 158 -27.01 -55.14 7.05
C ARG A 158 -28.16 -55.61 6.17
N VAL A 159 -29.12 -54.74 5.90
CA VAL A 159 -30.26 -55.02 5.00
C VAL A 159 -29.77 -55.31 3.59
N ALA A 160 -28.84 -54.49 3.08
CA ALA A 160 -28.25 -54.69 1.76
C ALA A 160 -27.50 -56.05 1.63
N LYS A 161 -26.85 -56.51 2.70
CA LYS A 161 -26.18 -57.81 2.73
C LYS A 161 -27.11 -59.00 2.85
N SER A 162 -28.35 -58.79 3.34
CA SER A 162 -29.35 -59.92 3.50
C SER A 162 -30.10 -60.31 2.21
N GLY A 163 -29.98 -59.49 1.16
CA GLY A 163 -30.54 -59.78 -0.16
C GLY A 163 -32.07 -59.82 -0.22
N LEU A 164 -32.79 -59.26 0.77
CA LEU A 164 -34.26 -59.36 0.90
C LEU A 164 -35.06 -58.41 0.01
N ASP A 165 -34.39 -57.33 -0.52
CA ASP A 165 -34.99 -56.30 -1.38
C ASP A 165 -34.32 -56.25 -2.74
N SER A 166 -34.87 -55.49 -3.71
CA SER A 166 -34.27 -55.33 -5.02
C SER A 166 -32.89 -54.56 -4.90
N GLU A 167 -31.91 -55.09 -5.61
CA GLU A 167 -30.49 -54.66 -5.52
C GLU A 167 -30.31 -53.16 -5.75
N GLY A 168 -31.17 -52.52 -6.57
CA GLY A 168 -31.14 -51.08 -6.86
C GLY A 168 -31.60 -50.22 -5.69
N ASP A 169 -32.64 -50.63 -4.97
CA ASP A 169 -33.19 -49.85 -3.85
C ASP A 169 -32.28 -49.92 -2.62
N GLN A 170 -31.69 -51.11 -2.38
CA GLN A 170 -30.73 -51.33 -1.29
C GLN A 170 -29.47 -50.41 -1.44
N LYS A 171 -28.91 -50.34 -2.65
CA LYS A 171 -27.77 -49.49 -2.94
C LYS A 171 -28.07 -48.00 -2.69
N THR A 172 -29.28 -47.57 -3.12
CA THR A 172 -29.70 -46.17 -2.93
C THR A 172 -29.80 -45.79 -1.45
N VAL A 173 -30.32 -46.66 -0.59
CA VAL A 173 -30.45 -46.44 0.86
C VAL A 173 -29.08 -46.37 1.53
N VAL A 174 -28.15 -47.28 1.19
CA VAL A 174 -26.79 -47.27 1.72
C VAL A 174 -26.04 -46.01 1.28
N ASP A 175 -26.12 -45.65 -0.01
CA ASP A 175 -25.46 -44.48 -0.55
C ASP A 175 -26.01 -43.18 0.07
N THR A 176 -27.32 -43.13 0.36
CA THR A 176 -27.93 -41.98 1.03
C THR A 176 -27.41 -41.81 2.47
N ALA A 177 -27.37 -42.92 3.23
CA ALA A 177 -26.86 -42.91 4.60
C ALA A 177 -25.36 -42.61 4.66
N ARG A 178 -24.55 -43.12 3.71
CA ARG A 178 -23.14 -42.79 3.54
C ARG A 178 -22.93 -41.29 3.27
N ARG A 179 -23.70 -40.77 2.29
CA ARG A 179 -23.61 -39.34 1.91
C ARG A 179 -23.95 -38.41 3.09
N ARG A 180 -24.87 -38.83 3.97
CA ARG A 180 -25.18 -38.08 5.20
C ARG A 180 -23.98 -37.97 6.13
N LEU A 181 -23.19 -39.05 6.31
CA LEU A 181 -21.95 -39.03 7.09
C LEU A 181 -20.87 -38.17 6.42
N GLU A 182 -20.75 -38.26 5.08
CA GLU A 182 -19.81 -37.43 4.31
C GLU A 182 -20.12 -35.93 4.42
N LEU A 183 -21.41 -35.53 4.45
CA LEU A 183 -21.84 -34.13 4.66
C LEU A 183 -21.45 -33.57 6.02
N TRP A 184 -21.16 -34.40 7.00
CA TRP A 184 -20.63 -34.02 8.30
C TRP A 184 -19.11 -34.04 8.36
N ASP A 185 -18.42 -34.07 7.19
CA ASP A 185 -16.99 -34.14 7.02
C ASP A 185 -16.31 -35.33 7.70
N ILE A 186 -17.05 -36.46 7.83
CA ILE A 186 -16.44 -37.67 8.30
C ILE A 186 -15.49 -38.19 7.22
N PRO A 187 -14.21 -38.41 7.55
CA PRO A 187 -13.24 -38.92 6.59
C PRO A 187 -13.66 -40.29 6.03
N LYS A 188 -13.40 -40.53 4.74
CA LYS A 188 -13.78 -41.80 4.07
C LYS A 188 -13.14 -43.00 4.70
N ASP A 189 -11.96 -42.89 5.26
CA ASP A 189 -11.27 -43.94 6.00
C ASP A 189 -12.00 -44.30 7.32
N GLU A 190 -12.61 -43.33 7.99
CA GLU A 190 -13.44 -43.56 9.18
C GLU A 190 -14.76 -44.25 8.82
N ILE A 191 -15.38 -43.81 7.71
CA ILE A 191 -16.57 -44.50 7.19
C ILE A 191 -16.23 -45.93 6.79
N GLY A 192 -15.11 -46.17 6.12
CA GLY A 192 -14.63 -47.51 5.76
C GLY A 192 -14.36 -48.40 6.98
N LYS A 193 -13.77 -47.84 8.05
CA LYS A 193 -13.60 -48.58 9.32
C LYS A 193 -14.95 -48.93 9.96
N LEU A 194 -15.93 -48.02 9.92
CA LEU A 194 -17.27 -48.26 10.39
C LEU A 194 -17.95 -49.44 9.64
N GLU A 195 -17.77 -49.50 8.31
CA GLU A 195 -18.26 -50.61 7.47
C GLU A 195 -17.64 -51.98 7.81
N GLN A 196 -16.31 -51.95 8.09
CA GLN A 196 -15.54 -53.15 8.40
C GLN A 196 -15.82 -53.68 9.81
N THR A 197 -15.85 -52.78 10.78
CA THR A 197 -16.00 -53.14 12.20
C THR A 197 -17.46 -53.40 12.60
N GLY A 198 -18.39 -52.75 11.91
CA GLY A 198 -19.82 -52.82 12.25
C GLY A 198 -20.16 -52.16 13.59
N ASN A 199 -19.23 -51.40 14.20
CA ASN A 199 -19.40 -50.81 15.52
C ASN A 199 -19.50 -49.29 15.40
N ALA A 200 -20.64 -48.71 15.82
CA ALA A 200 -20.81 -47.26 15.90
C ALA A 200 -19.99 -46.68 17.03
N GLY A 201 -19.12 -45.71 16.70
CA GLY A 201 -18.37 -44.96 17.68
C GLY A 201 -19.23 -43.90 18.35
N LYS A 202 -19.07 -43.70 19.68
CA LYS A 202 -19.83 -42.68 20.41
C LYS A 202 -19.28 -41.28 20.15
N SER A 203 -17.97 -41.14 19.91
CA SER A 203 -17.29 -39.90 19.82
C SER A 203 -16.90 -39.56 18.37
N LEU A 204 -17.12 -38.33 17.98
CA LEU A 204 -16.67 -37.75 16.72
C LEU A 204 -15.40 -36.94 16.97
N LEU A 205 -14.35 -37.17 16.17
CA LEU A 205 -13.10 -36.41 16.22
C LEU A 205 -13.16 -35.20 15.28
N LEU A 206 -13.00 -33.99 15.84
CA LEU A 206 -12.79 -32.78 15.06
C LEU A 206 -11.30 -32.62 14.80
N ARG A 207 -10.93 -32.51 13.52
CA ARG A 207 -9.54 -32.42 13.06
C ARG A 207 -9.24 -31.04 12.48
N SER A 208 -7.99 -30.63 12.56
CA SER A 208 -7.55 -29.39 11.95
C SER A 208 -7.59 -29.50 10.42
N PRO A 209 -8.23 -28.54 9.70
CA PRO A 209 -8.23 -28.54 8.23
C PRO A 209 -6.88 -28.11 7.63
N ILE A 210 -6.08 -27.33 8.37
CA ILE A 210 -4.78 -26.79 7.94
C ILE A 210 -3.70 -27.04 9.00
N SER A 211 -2.45 -26.98 8.58
CA SER A 211 -1.31 -26.88 9.50
C SER A 211 -1.10 -25.42 9.88
N GLY A 212 -0.90 -25.13 11.16
CA GLY A 212 -0.72 -23.74 11.61
C GLY A 212 -0.68 -23.61 13.12
N THR A 213 -0.94 -22.40 13.59
CA THR A 213 -1.00 -22.03 15.01
C THR A 213 -2.44 -21.70 15.38
N VAL A 214 -2.90 -22.21 16.51
CA VAL A 214 -4.22 -21.89 17.05
C VAL A 214 -4.20 -20.48 17.62
N LEU A 215 -4.87 -19.55 16.95
CA LEU A 215 -4.96 -18.14 17.38
C LEU A 215 -6.00 -17.98 18.47
N GLN A 216 -7.10 -18.70 18.38
CA GLN A 216 -8.20 -18.62 19.33
C GLN A 216 -8.79 -20.01 19.57
N LYS A 217 -9.05 -20.33 20.83
CA LYS A 217 -9.75 -21.51 21.30
C LYS A 217 -10.93 -21.06 22.16
N THR A 218 -12.13 -21.47 21.82
CA THR A 218 -13.38 -21.18 22.57
C THR A 218 -14.01 -22.44 23.16
N ALA A 219 -13.50 -23.63 22.75
CA ALA A 219 -14.00 -24.91 23.24
C ALA A 219 -13.45 -25.24 24.64
N PHE A 220 -14.33 -25.79 25.51
CA PHE A 220 -13.98 -26.28 26.84
C PHE A 220 -14.49 -27.71 27.03
N ALA A 221 -13.80 -28.52 27.84
CA ALA A 221 -14.24 -29.85 28.17
C ALA A 221 -15.59 -29.82 28.92
N GLY A 222 -16.52 -30.71 28.56
CA GLY A 222 -17.86 -30.75 29.12
C GLY A 222 -18.85 -29.73 28.54
N GLN A 223 -18.40 -28.81 27.69
CA GLN A 223 -19.25 -27.80 27.06
C GLN A 223 -20.18 -28.47 26.00
N TYR A 224 -21.44 -28.04 25.99
CA TYR A 224 -22.32 -28.31 24.85
C TYR A 224 -22.03 -27.31 23.74
N VAL A 225 -21.83 -27.81 22.52
CA VAL A 225 -21.47 -27.01 21.34
C VAL A 225 -22.46 -27.27 20.21
N THR A 226 -22.74 -26.22 19.47
CA THR A 226 -23.64 -26.19 18.32
C THR A 226 -22.89 -25.86 17.03
N MET A 227 -23.55 -26.01 15.88
CA MET A 227 -22.99 -25.66 14.58
C MET A 227 -22.61 -24.19 14.42
N GLN A 228 -23.14 -23.30 15.27
CA GLN A 228 -22.86 -21.85 15.22
C GLN A 228 -21.61 -21.43 16.01
N ASN A 229 -21.04 -22.36 16.78
CA ASN A 229 -19.87 -22.05 17.59
C ASN A 229 -18.57 -22.22 16.79
N ASP A 230 -17.80 -21.15 16.62
CA ASP A 230 -16.40 -21.25 16.22
C ASP A 230 -15.61 -21.83 17.41
N LEU A 231 -15.09 -23.04 17.26
CA LEU A 231 -14.39 -23.73 18.35
C LEU A 231 -12.91 -23.39 18.38
N PHE A 232 -12.32 -23.23 17.20
CA PHE A 232 -10.94 -22.84 17.03
C PHE A 232 -10.78 -21.95 15.81
N VAL A 233 -9.81 -21.05 15.89
CA VAL A 233 -9.28 -20.29 14.75
C VAL A 233 -7.82 -20.69 14.58
N VAL A 234 -7.51 -21.31 13.46
CA VAL A 234 -6.16 -21.78 13.11
C VAL A 234 -5.63 -20.94 11.95
N ALA A 235 -4.39 -20.46 12.07
CA ALA A 235 -3.75 -19.69 11.00
C ALA A 235 -2.38 -20.27 10.66
N ASP A 236 -2.08 -20.32 9.36
CA ASP A 236 -0.73 -20.52 8.88
C ASP A 236 0.00 -19.17 8.92
N LEU A 237 0.96 -19.05 9.83
CA LEU A 237 1.74 -17.84 10.05
C LEU A 237 3.07 -17.83 9.27
N SER A 238 3.28 -18.71 8.31
CA SER A 238 4.49 -18.73 7.46
C SER A 238 4.63 -17.48 6.60
N THR A 239 3.50 -16.85 6.30
CA THR A 239 3.38 -15.54 5.68
C THR A 239 2.41 -14.71 6.50
N VAL A 240 2.73 -13.45 6.73
CA VAL A 240 1.88 -12.51 7.46
C VAL A 240 1.70 -11.23 6.68
N TRP A 241 0.65 -10.51 6.98
CA TRP A 241 0.41 -9.19 6.41
C TRP A 241 0.78 -8.09 7.40
N MET A 242 1.51 -7.10 6.92
CA MET A 242 1.64 -5.83 7.60
C MET A 242 0.55 -4.91 7.06
N GLN A 243 -0.42 -4.58 7.89
CA GLN A 243 -1.46 -3.59 7.59
C GLN A 243 -0.96 -2.22 8.00
N ALA A 244 -0.55 -1.40 7.03
CA ALA A 244 -0.06 -0.04 7.25
C ALA A 244 -1.17 0.97 6.92
N LYS A 245 -1.27 2.05 7.72
CA LYS A 245 -2.20 3.16 7.48
C LYS A 245 -1.46 4.28 6.77
N ILE A 246 -1.89 4.60 5.54
CA ILE A 246 -1.32 5.65 4.70
C ILE A 246 -2.34 6.76 4.54
N PHE A 247 -1.92 8.02 4.63
CA PHE A 247 -2.82 9.15 4.46
C PHE A 247 -3.30 9.28 3.01
N GLN A 248 -4.53 9.76 2.84
CA GLN A 248 -5.18 9.90 1.54
C GLN A 248 -4.34 10.74 0.55
N TYR A 249 -3.64 11.78 1.01
CA TYR A 249 -2.80 12.62 0.14
C TYR A 249 -1.53 11.93 -0.37
N GLU A 250 -1.08 10.84 0.28
CA GLU A 250 0.07 10.03 -0.13
C GLU A 250 -0.33 8.89 -1.09
N LEU A 251 -1.62 8.55 -1.13
CA LEU A 251 -2.14 7.42 -1.90
C LEU A 251 -1.79 7.45 -3.40
N PRO A 252 -1.78 8.61 -4.09
CA PRO A 252 -1.37 8.67 -5.50
C PRO A 252 0.06 8.16 -5.77
N HIS A 253 0.88 8.09 -4.73
CA HIS A 253 2.28 7.65 -4.83
C HIS A 253 2.49 6.20 -4.38
N VAL A 254 1.41 5.46 -4.07
CA VAL A 254 1.46 4.05 -3.66
C VAL A 254 0.77 3.19 -4.70
N ALA A 255 1.44 2.13 -5.14
CA ALA A 255 0.88 1.16 -6.07
C ALA A 255 1.17 -0.27 -5.63
N ILE A 256 0.32 -1.20 -6.05
CA ILE A 256 0.52 -2.64 -5.85
C ILE A 256 1.83 -3.06 -6.50
N GLY A 257 2.60 -3.91 -5.82
CA GLY A 257 3.91 -4.37 -6.25
C GLY A 257 5.09 -3.54 -5.76
N MET A 258 4.86 -2.35 -5.18
CA MET A 258 5.95 -1.52 -4.64
C MET A 258 6.67 -2.22 -3.49
N PRO A 259 8.01 -2.07 -3.42
CA PRO A 259 8.78 -2.58 -2.29
C PRO A 259 8.49 -1.76 -1.03
N ALA A 260 8.33 -2.47 0.07
CA ALA A 260 8.16 -1.88 1.39
C ALA A 260 9.19 -2.47 2.35
N THR A 261 9.82 -1.61 3.10
CA THR A 261 10.77 -1.97 4.15
C THR A 261 10.08 -1.84 5.50
N VAL A 262 10.09 -2.90 6.30
CA VAL A 262 9.45 -2.92 7.62
C VAL A 262 10.49 -3.12 8.69
N SER A 263 10.50 -2.26 9.70
CA SER A 263 11.36 -2.36 10.88
C SER A 263 10.54 -2.50 12.15
N PHE A 264 10.99 -3.39 13.02
CA PHE A 264 10.32 -3.67 14.29
C PHE A 264 11.18 -3.16 15.45
N PRO A 265 10.69 -2.19 16.26
CA PRO A 265 11.45 -1.64 17.39
C PRO A 265 11.82 -2.69 18.46
N SER A 266 10.99 -3.73 18.61
CA SER A 266 11.17 -4.80 19.59
C SER A 266 12.18 -5.88 19.19
N SER A 267 12.59 -5.93 17.94
CA SER A 267 13.52 -6.94 17.41
C SER A 267 14.78 -6.23 16.93
N SER A 268 15.90 -6.37 17.67
CA SER A 268 17.22 -5.80 17.38
C SER A 268 17.43 -5.45 15.90
N GLN A 269 16.91 -4.33 15.43
CA GLN A 269 17.07 -3.73 14.08
C GLN A 269 16.84 -4.68 12.87
N ARG A 270 16.03 -5.73 13.03
CA ARG A 270 15.69 -6.57 11.87
C ARG A 270 14.78 -5.78 10.91
N THR A 271 15.34 -5.45 9.78
CA THR A 271 14.61 -4.85 8.67
C THR A 271 14.18 -5.97 7.71
N LEU A 272 12.89 -6.06 7.45
CA LEU A 272 12.32 -7.01 6.51
C LEU A 272 11.83 -6.27 5.28
N THR A 273 11.99 -6.91 4.13
CA THR A 273 11.48 -6.37 2.87
C THR A 273 10.25 -7.17 2.45
N GLY A 274 9.18 -6.46 2.18
CA GLY A 274 7.94 -7.00 1.64
C GLY A 274 7.51 -6.26 0.38
N LYS A 275 6.32 -6.60 -0.10
CA LYS A 275 5.69 -5.93 -1.26
C LYS A 275 4.26 -5.54 -0.92
N VAL A 276 3.83 -4.40 -1.44
CA VAL A 276 2.42 -3.99 -1.39
C VAL A 276 1.61 -4.96 -2.24
N VAL A 277 0.67 -5.69 -1.62
CA VAL A 277 -0.18 -6.67 -2.31
C VAL A 277 -1.61 -6.19 -2.47
N PHE A 278 -2.05 -5.26 -1.62
CA PHE A 278 -3.41 -4.75 -1.67
C PHE A 278 -3.48 -3.33 -1.09
N ILE A 279 -4.35 -2.52 -1.66
CA ILE A 279 -4.71 -1.19 -1.19
C ILE A 279 -6.22 -1.21 -0.99
N ASP A 280 -6.67 -0.93 0.23
CA ASP A 280 -8.08 -0.93 0.57
C ASP A 280 -8.80 0.18 -0.23
N PRO A 281 -9.91 -0.10 -0.93
CA PRO A 281 -10.64 0.91 -1.67
C PRO A 281 -11.47 1.85 -0.77
N VAL A 282 -11.47 1.61 0.56
CA VAL A 282 -12.22 2.40 1.53
C VAL A 282 -11.30 3.29 2.34
N VAL A 283 -11.63 4.57 2.42
CA VAL A 283 -10.95 5.56 3.26
C VAL A 283 -11.62 5.58 4.64
N ASP A 284 -10.84 5.46 5.70
CA ASP A 284 -11.31 5.70 7.07
C ASP A 284 -11.61 7.20 7.24
N GLU A 285 -12.88 7.54 7.41
CA GLU A 285 -13.36 8.92 7.47
C GLU A 285 -12.81 9.70 8.68
N THR A 286 -12.53 9.00 9.78
CA THR A 286 -12.03 9.60 11.02
C THR A 286 -10.58 9.99 10.91
N THR A 287 -9.76 9.10 10.37
CA THR A 287 -8.31 9.29 10.27
C THR A 287 -7.86 9.78 8.89
N ARG A 288 -8.76 9.78 7.90
CA ARG A 288 -8.48 10.07 6.48
C ARG A 288 -7.30 9.26 5.95
N SER A 289 -7.25 8.01 6.36
CA SER A 289 -6.21 7.07 5.93
C SER A 289 -6.81 5.87 5.20
N VAL A 290 -5.97 5.23 4.40
CA VAL A 290 -6.27 4.01 3.66
C VAL A 290 -5.39 2.90 4.21
N GLN A 291 -5.92 1.70 4.35
CA GLN A 291 -5.14 0.55 4.74
C GLN A 291 -4.42 -0.03 3.52
N VAL A 292 -3.13 -0.25 3.67
CA VAL A 292 -2.29 -0.91 2.67
C VAL A 292 -1.74 -2.18 3.27
N ARG A 293 -1.91 -3.30 2.55
CA ARG A 293 -1.41 -4.61 2.98
C ARG A 293 -0.07 -4.88 2.30
N ILE A 294 0.91 -5.22 3.12
CA ILE A 294 2.25 -5.59 2.69
C ILE A 294 2.48 -7.03 3.12
N GLU A 295 2.82 -7.88 2.19
CA GLU A 295 3.13 -9.28 2.44
C GLU A 295 4.56 -9.41 2.96
N LEU A 296 4.71 -10.12 4.10
CA LEU A 296 5.98 -10.39 4.74
C LEU A 296 6.17 -11.90 4.93
N PRO A 297 7.29 -12.47 4.47
CA PRO A 297 7.64 -13.86 4.77
C PRO A 297 8.01 -13.99 6.25
N ASN A 298 7.52 -15.06 6.89
CA ASN A 298 7.75 -15.34 8.31
C ASN A 298 8.12 -16.82 8.54
N PRO A 299 9.20 -17.31 7.91
CA PRO A 299 9.59 -18.72 8.00
C PRO A 299 9.96 -19.13 9.44
N ASP A 300 10.53 -18.23 10.20
CA ASP A 300 10.97 -18.47 11.58
C ASP A 300 9.82 -18.35 12.60
N GLY A 301 8.62 -17.88 12.19
CA GLY A 301 7.49 -17.64 13.07
C GLY A 301 7.73 -16.55 14.11
N THR A 302 8.69 -15.65 13.87
CA THR A 302 9.06 -14.57 14.80
C THR A 302 8.11 -13.38 14.74
N LEU A 303 7.44 -13.19 13.60
CA LEU A 303 6.40 -12.16 13.44
C LEU A 303 5.09 -12.69 13.99
N LEU A 304 4.66 -12.10 15.09
CA LEU A 304 3.42 -12.47 15.75
C LEU A 304 2.30 -11.46 15.40
N PRO A 305 1.07 -11.93 15.16
CA PRO A 305 -0.07 -11.05 15.00
C PRO A 305 -0.20 -10.07 16.17
N GLY A 306 -0.45 -8.80 15.87
CA GLY A 306 -0.50 -7.73 16.86
C GLY A 306 0.80 -6.96 17.04
N MET A 307 1.93 -7.40 16.50
CA MET A 307 3.17 -6.62 16.51
C MET A 307 3.03 -5.34 15.70
N PHE A 308 3.62 -4.24 16.20
CA PHE A 308 3.72 -2.96 15.50
C PHE A 308 5.09 -2.83 14.85
N GLY A 309 5.11 -2.18 13.69
CA GLY A 309 6.36 -1.88 12.98
C GLY A 309 6.25 -0.60 12.16
N ASP A 310 7.42 0.02 11.94
CA ASP A 310 7.55 1.15 11.03
C ASP A 310 7.70 0.63 9.60
N VAL A 311 6.91 1.20 8.70
CA VAL A 311 6.84 0.84 7.30
C VAL A 311 7.35 1.98 6.45
N ILE A 312 8.26 1.70 5.53
CA ILE A 312 8.74 2.65 4.53
C ILE A 312 8.43 2.06 3.15
N ILE A 313 7.52 2.68 2.41
CA ILE A 313 7.22 2.34 1.03
C ILE A 313 8.06 3.25 0.14
N SER A 314 8.86 2.67 -0.75
CA SER A 314 9.76 3.41 -1.63
C SER A 314 9.19 3.46 -3.04
N HIS A 315 8.97 4.69 -3.55
CA HIS A 315 8.53 4.96 -4.91
C HIS A 315 9.68 5.55 -5.71
N ALA A 316 10.17 4.84 -6.71
CA ALA A 316 11.18 5.33 -7.62
C ALA A 316 10.52 6.21 -8.70
N MET A 317 10.88 7.49 -8.75
CA MET A 317 10.34 8.47 -9.71
C MET A 317 11.27 8.69 -10.92
N GLY A 318 12.29 7.85 -11.08
CA GLY A 318 13.29 7.99 -12.13
C GLY A 318 14.56 8.69 -11.63
N SER A 319 15.26 9.42 -12.50
CA SER A 319 16.46 10.19 -12.15
C SER A 319 16.27 11.64 -12.60
N GLY A 320 16.69 12.57 -11.76
CA GLY A 320 16.60 14.01 -12.02
C GLY A 320 17.85 14.74 -11.56
N LEU A 321 18.00 15.96 -12.06
CA LEU A 321 19.04 16.85 -11.63
C LEU A 321 18.71 17.35 -10.22
N THR A 322 19.62 17.22 -9.27
CA THR A 322 19.32 17.57 -7.88
C THR A 322 20.35 18.54 -7.29
N ILE A 323 19.88 19.38 -6.37
CA ILE A 323 20.67 20.33 -5.60
C ILE A 323 20.51 20.04 -4.10
N PRO A 324 21.56 20.16 -3.27
CA PRO A 324 21.42 20.09 -1.82
C PRO A 324 20.38 21.10 -1.31
N ALA A 325 19.51 20.69 -0.42
CA ALA A 325 18.44 21.56 0.09
C ALA A 325 18.98 22.81 0.80
N SER A 326 20.15 22.69 1.43
CA SER A 326 20.85 23.79 2.07
C SER A 326 21.39 24.86 1.11
N ALA A 327 21.53 24.55 -0.19
CA ALA A 327 21.99 25.48 -1.20
C ALA A 327 20.90 26.42 -1.73
N VAL A 328 19.63 26.14 -1.42
CA VAL A 328 18.49 26.92 -1.92
C VAL A 328 18.03 27.94 -0.89
N ILE A 329 18.03 29.20 -1.28
CA ILE A 329 17.49 30.33 -0.49
C ILE A 329 16.09 30.62 -1.04
N ARG A 330 15.08 30.49 -0.19
CA ARG A 330 13.69 30.80 -0.52
C ARG A 330 13.36 32.22 -0.07
N THR A 331 13.08 33.09 -1.02
CA THR A 331 12.77 34.51 -0.72
C THR A 331 11.26 34.80 -0.72
N GLY A 332 10.43 33.80 -0.96
CA GLY A 332 8.97 33.94 -1.09
C GLY A 332 8.52 34.12 -2.54
N ASP A 333 9.16 35.00 -3.29
CA ASP A 333 8.86 35.26 -4.70
C ASP A 333 9.57 34.27 -5.63
N ARG A 334 10.81 33.93 -5.26
CA ARG A 334 11.70 33.09 -6.08
C ARG A 334 12.65 32.26 -5.21
N ASP A 335 13.15 31.19 -5.76
CA ASP A 335 14.21 30.38 -5.17
C ASP A 335 15.54 30.76 -5.82
N ILE A 336 16.59 31.00 -5.02
CA ILE A 336 17.91 31.45 -5.48
C ILE A 336 18.95 30.46 -4.98
N ALA A 337 19.95 30.17 -5.82
CA ALA A 337 21.15 29.45 -5.46
C ALA A 337 22.38 30.25 -5.94
N TYR A 338 23.45 30.23 -5.17
CA TYR A 338 24.73 30.86 -5.54
C TYR A 338 25.62 29.83 -6.21
N ARG A 339 25.84 30.00 -7.53
CA ARG A 339 26.76 29.17 -8.30
C ARG A 339 28.18 29.71 -8.17
N VAL A 340 29.11 28.79 -7.97
CA VAL A 340 30.56 29.08 -7.96
C VAL A 340 31.03 29.16 -9.41
N VAL A 341 31.59 30.32 -9.79
CA VAL A 341 32.10 30.52 -11.17
C VAL A 341 33.59 30.21 -11.22
N SER A 342 34.41 30.89 -10.41
CA SER A 342 35.84 30.60 -10.22
C SER A 342 36.44 31.55 -9.15
N GLY A 343 37.50 31.12 -8.47
CA GLY A 343 38.36 32.03 -7.69
C GLY A 343 37.68 32.86 -6.60
N GLY A 344 36.53 32.40 -6.07
CA GLY A 344 35.79 33.17 -5.07
C GLY A 344 34.65 34.03 -5.63
N HIS A 345 34.39 33.94 -6.92
CA HIS A 345 33.24 34.58 -7.56
C HIS A 345 31.99 33.70 -7.41
N PHE A 346 30.93 34.30 -6.87
CA PHE A 346 29.63 33.66 -6.72
C PHE A 346 28.59 34.43 -7.52
N SER A 347 27.83 33.70 -8.36
CA SER A 347 26.79 34.28 -9.19
C SER A 347 25.41 33.79 -8.70
N PRO A 348 24.49 34.72 -8.35
CA PRO A 348 23.14 34.37 -7.98
C PRO A 348 22.36 33.89 -9.19
N VAL A 349 21.73 32.71 -9.09
CA VAL A 349 20.94 32.11 -10.14
C VAL A 349 19.56 31.85 -9.61
N VAL A 350 18.51 32.26 -10.35
CA VAL A 350 17.13 31.87 -10.07
C VAL A 350 16.97 30.42 -10.45
N VAL A 351 16.58 29.60 -9.50
CA VAL A 351 16.37 28.18 -9.68
C VAL A 351 14.87 27.85 -9.58
N LYS A 352 14.39 26.99 -10.44
CA LYS A 352 13.07 26.41 -10.30
C LYS A 352 13.24 24.99 -9.78
N ILE A 353 12.73 24.75 -8.59
CA ILE A 353 12.85 23.45 -7.92
C ILE A 353 11.48 22.77 -7.79
N SER A 354 11.49 21.44 -7.67
CA SER A 354 10.31 20.67 -7.32
C SER A 354 9.88 21.01 -5.88
N PRO A 355 8.58 21.08 -5.59
CA PRO A 355 8.09 21.27 -4.22
C PRO A 355 8.43 20.06 -3.33
N THR A 356 8.66 18.90 -3.92
CA THR A 356 8.99 17.66 -3.20
C THR A 356 10.48 17.60 -2.91
N ARG A 357 10.82 17.29 -1.66
CA ARG A 357 12.19 17.05 -1.21
C ARG A 357 12.50 15.57 -1.27
N PHE A 358 13.60 15.21 -1.94
CA PHE A 358 14.10 13.85 -2.06
C PHE A 358 15.30 13.68 -1.11
N ALA A 359 15.07 13.01 0.01
CA ALA A 359 16.02 12.98 1.12
C ALA A 359 16.47 14.39 1.56
N ASP A 360 17.72 14.77 1.28
CA ASP A 360 18.26 16.10 1.60
C ASP A 360 18.52 16.97 0.35
N ARG A 361 17.83 16.67 -0.76
CA ARG A 361 18.01 17.36 -2.04
C ARG A 361 16.67 17.78 -2.63
N PHE A 362 16.67 18.83 -3.45
CA PHE A 362 15.54 19.19 -4.32
C PHE A 362 15.86 18.86 -5.77
N GLU A 363 14.88 18.44 -6.52
CA GLU A 363 14.99 18.32 -7.97
C GLU A 363 14.99 19.71 -8.60
N VAL A 364 15.97 19.94 -9.49
CA VAL A 364 16.13 21.19 -10.25
C VAL A 364 15.42 21.04 -11.59
N LEU A 365 14.36 21.82 -11.78
CA LEU A 365 13.60 21.87 -13.02
C LEU A 365 14.18 22.85 -14.03
N ALA A 366 14.83 23.95 -13.55
CA ALA A 366 15.50 24.95 -14.39
C ALA A 366 16.49 25.79 -13.57
N GLY A 367 17.44 26.42 -14.25
CA GLY A 367 18.37 27.40 -13.67
C GLY A 367 19.81 26.91 -13.50
N LEU A 368 20.02 25.59 -13.32
CA LEU A 368 21.34 25.00 -13.12
C LEU A 368 21.57 23.82 -14.06
N LYS A 369 22.82 23.43 -14.22
CA LYS A 369 23.26 22.29 -15.04
C LYS A 369 23.98 21.26 -14.19
N ALA A 370 24.03 20.02 -14.69
CA ALA A 370 24.83 18.98 -14.06
C ALA A 370 26.32 19.40 -14.02
N GLY A 371 26.92 19.24 -12.84
CA GLY A 371 28.29 19.61 -12.60
C GLY A 371 28.49 21.04 -12.06
N ASP A 372 27.44 21.88 -12.04
CA ASP A 372 27.51 23.19 -11.39
C ASP A 372 27.84 23.03 -9.90
N GLU A 373 28.75 23.85 -9.38
CA GLU A 373 29.05 23.94 -7.96
C GLU A 373 28.22 25.06 -7.33
N VAL A 374 27.58 24.77 -6.20
CA VAL A 374 26.69 25.70 -5.51
C VAL A 374 27.08 25.81 -4.04
N VAL A 375 26.87 26.98 -3.47
CA VAL A 375 27.15 27.25 -2.05
C VAL A 375 26.10 26.53 -1.20
N THR A 376 26.54 25.77 -0.21
CA THR A 376 25.66 25.02 0.71
C THR A 376 25.68 25.55 2.15
N SER A 377 26.70 26.33 2.51
CA SER A 377 26.81 26.99 3.83
C SER A 377 27.38 28.37 3.68
N GLY A 378 27.04 29.31 4.57
CA GLY A 378 27.40 30.72 4.47
C GLY A 378 26.58 31.49 3.43
N ASN A 379 25.62 30.83 2.77
CA ASN A 379 24.81 31.40 1.68
C ASN A 379 23.98 32.61 2.10
N PHE A 380 23.56 32.74 3.37
CA PHE A 380 22.86 33.92 3.88
C PHE A 380 23.74 35.17 3.89
N LEU A 381 25.02 35.03 4.28
CA LEU A 381 25.97 36.16 4.27
C LEU A 381 26.32 36.60 2.84
N ILE A 382 26.48 35.60 1.94
CA ILE A 382 26.68 35.80 0.51
C ILE A 382 25.47 36.52 -0.11
N ASP A 383 24.23 36.13 0.27
CA ASP A 383 23.01 36.78 -0.18
C ASP A 383 22.90 38.23 0.27
N SER A 384 23.25 38.50 1.52
CA SER A 384 23.23 39.84 2.07
C SER A 384 24.22 40.78 1.34
N GLU A 385 25.43 40.29 1.06
CA GLU A 385 26.45 41.06 0.33
C GLU A 385 26.02 41.30 -1.13
N SER A 386 25.50 40.28 -1.81
CA SER A 386 25.00 40.40 -3.18
C SER A 386 23.87 41.43 -3.32
N ARG A 387 22.99 41.52 -2.34
CA ARG A 387 21.92 42.54 -2.33
C ARG A 387 22.47 43.95 -2.02
N LEU A 388 23.46 44.07 -1.14
CA LEU A 388 24.12 45.34 -0.83
C LEU A 388 24.85 45.89 -2.06
N GLU A 389 25.63 45.08 -2.77
CA GLU A 389 26.30 45.46 -4.00
C GLU A 389 25.32 45.85 -5.11
N ALA A 390 24.21 45.12 -5.26
CA ALA A 390 23.16 45.49 -6.22
C ALA A 390 22.52 46.86 -5.88
N GLY A 391 22.30 47.15 -4.59
CA GLY A 391 21.78 48.44 -4.11
C GLY A 391 22.75 49.60 -4.34
N ALA A 392 24.04 49.38 -4.10
CA ALA A 392 25.08 50.37 -4.33
C ALA A 392 25.27 50.69 -5.81
N GLY A 393 25.21 49.66 -6.68
CA GLY A 393 25.26 49.81 -8.14
C GLY A 393 24.09 50.63 -8.69
N SER A 394 22.89 50.44 -8.17
CA SER A 394 21.70 51.17 -8.60
C SER A 394 21.68 52.64 -8.17
N MET A 395 22.38 53.00 -7.09
CA MET A 395 22.55 54.41 -6.67
C MET A 395 23.61 55.15 -7.50
N ALA A 396 24.59 54.46 -8.07
CA ALA A 396 25.62 55.07 -8.93
C ALA A 396 25.05 55.43 -10.31
N ASP A 397 24.00 54.80 -10.78
CA ASP A 397 23.36 55.06 -12.08
C ASP A 397 22.23 56.12 -12.02
N MET A 398 22.00 56.78 -10.86
CA MET A 398 21.03 57.87 -10.79
C MET A 398 21.66 59.17 -11.29
N PRO A 399 21.22 59.79 -12.40
CA PRO A 399 21.75 61.05 -12.90
C PRO A 399 21.37 62.17 -11.93
N GLY A 400 22.32 62.64 -11.10
CA GLY A 400 22.09 63.77 -10.23
C GLY A 400 22.84 63.81 -8.90
N MET A 401 23.54 62.78 -8.45
CA MET A 401 24.38 62.83 -7.23
C MET A 401 25.90 62.82 -7.59
N ALA A 402 26.42 63.94 -7.97
CA ALA A 402 27.86 64.12 -8.04
C ALA A 402 28.43 64.09 -6.62
N ALA A 403 29.44 63.26 -6.37
CA ALA A 403 30.18 63.19 -5.12
C ALA A 403 30.71 64.57 -4.72
N PRO A 404 30.64 64.95 -3.43
CA PRO A 404 31.22 66.21 -3.00
C PRO A 404 32.76 66.17 -3.17
N LYS A 405 33.32 67.13 -3.96
CA LYS A 405 34.74 67.33 -4.11
C LYS A 405 35.32 67.60 -2.73
N ALA A 406 36.30 66.79 -2.33
CA ALA A 406 37.12 67.06 -1.16
C ALA A 406 37.80 68.43 -1.37
N SER A 407 37.44 69.42 -0.53
CA SER A 407 38.13 70.70 -0.48
C SER A 407 39.42 70.50 0.24
N ASP A 408 40.52 70.66 -0.51
CA ASP A 408 41.85 70.97 0.05
C ASP A 408 41.74 72.17 0.99
N LYS A 409 42.06 71.95 2.24
CA LYS A 409 42.44 73.01 3.15
C LYS A 409 43.93 72.84 3.54
N LYS A 410 44.65 73.87 3.16
CA LYS A 410 46.02 74.25 3.54
C LYS A 410 46.33 74.02 5.02
#